data_f20eedbf29662f07cb906443cbc3ca35
#
_entry.id   f20eedbf29662f07cb906443cbc3ca35
#
_cell.length_a   1.000
_cell.length_b   1.000
_cell.length_c   1.000
_cell.angle_alpha   90.00
_cell.angle_beta   90.00
_cell.angle_gamma   90.00
#
_symmetry.space_group_name_H-M   'P 1'
#
loop_
_entity.id
_entity.type
_entity.pdbx_description
1 polymer ?
#
loop_
_entity_poly.entity_id
_entity_poly.type
_entity_poly.pdbx_seq_one_letter_code
_entity_poly.pdbx_strand_id
1 'polypeptide(L)'
;MTVVSTDWRQQVAYQIYPRSFADSNGDGIGDLPGITAKLDYLEALGVGIVWLSPVYDSPNDDNGYDIRDYRRIMKEFGTMADFDQMLAGMKARGIRLMMDLVVNHTSDEHEWFKQARSSRDNPYHDFYIWQDPVEGREPTNWEAAFNGSAWTFNEATGEYYLHMFSKKQPDLNWENPKVRQEVYALMHFWLTKGVGGFRMDVINMISKPWQLDPTGQSLPRLPDAPVVQEGFLQPAFEMVTHGPRLMDFMHEMRREVLDHYDCITVGESPCATVEQAQAITDAETGALNMVFQFEHMDVDSQPGKGKWALKPLHLPDLKASLSHWQTALHGKGWNSLYWCNHDQPRAISRFGDDGVFRVRSGKMLATCLHMMQGTPFIYQGEELGMTNVKWHHIDAYQDIETRNMFHVAVTQKRQNPEQVMKAIHAKGRDNARTPMQWTGDAQAGFTTGQPWLAVNDNFAEVNAAQALSDEDSLFHYYRQLIALRKTWPVLIDGQFELLLPKHTTLFAYTRQMASVRLLVLCNFSSQFQGLPLKQLPDISKATPLIGNLPLEEWHLAPDTLAAWEARVYVLS
;
A
#
# COMPACT_ATOMS: atom_id res chain seq x y z
N MET A 1 -27.50 -19.84 -7.45
CA MET A 1 -26.07 -19.68 -7.77
C MET A 1 -25.89 -18.27 -8.28
N THR A 2 -25.40 -17.37 -7.45
CA THR A 2 -25.06 -16.00 -7.86
C THR A 2 -23.85 -16.13 -8.79
N VAL A 3 -23.98 -15.68 -10.04
CA VAL A 3 -22.85 -15.59 -10.96
C VAL A 3 -21.87 -14.60 -10.34
N VAL A 4 -20.75 -15.11 -9.82
CA VAL A 4 -19.64 -14.26 -9.34
C VAL A 4 -19.17 -13.51 -10.58
N SER A 5 -19.32 -12.18 -10.57
CA SER A 5 -18.83 -11.34 -11.66
C SER A 5 -17.35 -11.62 -11.86
N THR A 6 -16.95 -11.94 -13.07
CA THR A 6 -15.55 -12.13 -13.46
C THR A 6 -14.80 -10.80 -13.59
N ASP A 7 -15.50 -9.67 -13.59
CA ASP A 7 -14.90 -8.34 -13.68
C ASP A 7 -14.22 -7.97 -12.35
N TRP A 8 -12.88 -8.04 -12.34
CA TRP A 8 -12.06 -7.71 -11.19
C TRP A 8 -12.25 -6.24 -10.72
N ARG A 9 -12.71 -5.32 -11.57
CA ARG A 9 -12.97 -3.92 -11.23
C ARG A 9 -14.10 -3.75 -10.22
N GLN A 10 -15.02 -4.73 -10.15
CA GLN A 10 -16.10 -4.77 -9.17
C GLN A 10 -15.65 -5.34 -7.81
N GLN A 11 -14.47 -5.92 -7.74
CA GLN A 11 -13.96 -6.52 -6.51
C GLN A 11 -13.31 -5.47 -5.61
N VAL A 12 -13.22 -5.82 -4.33
CA VAL A 12 -12.46 -5.10 -3.31
C VAL A 12 -11.35 -6.01 -2.83
N ALA A 13 -10.15 -5.44 -2.67
CA ALA A 13 -9.00 -6.14 -2.17
C ALA A 13 -8.84 -5.94 -0.66
N TYR A 14 -8.39 -6.98 0.03
CA TYR A 14 -8.03 -6.93 1.45
C TYR A 14 -6.54 -7.28 1.59
N GLN A 15 -5.77 -6.41 2.20
CA GLN A 15 -4.35 -6.67 2.43
C GLN A 15 -4.15 -7.40 3.76
N ILE A 16 -3.45 -8.53 3.71
CA ILE A 16 -2.96 -9.26 4.88
C ILE A 16 -1.46 -9.04 5.04
N TYR A 17 -1.06 -8.57 6.21
CA TYR A 17 0.32 -8.57 6.69
C TYR A 17 0.52 -9.83 7.55
N PRO A 18 1.10 -10.92 7.01
CA PRO A 18 0.97 -12.26 7.57
C PRO A 18 1.48 -12.36 9.00
N ARG A 19 2.62 -11.76 9.29
CA ARG A 19 3.27 -11.77 10.62
C ARG A 19 2.36 -11.27 11.75
N SER A 20 1.41 -10.40 11.43
CA SER A 20 0.50 -9.76 12.39
C SER A 20 -0.97 -10.12 12.19
N PHE A 21 -1.30 -11.13 11.38
CA PHE A 21 -2.71 -11.43 11.11
C PHE A 21 -3.30 -12.43 12.12
N ALA A 22 -2.80 -13.65 12.19
CA ALA A 22 -3.24 -14.67 13.15
C ALA A 22 -2.15 -15.72 13.35
N ASP A 23 -1.79 -15.99 14.58
CA ASP A 23 -0.83 -17.02 14.97
C ASP A 23 -1.57 -18.29 15.37
N SER A 24 -1.28 -19.41 14.70
CA SER A 24 -1.94 -20.69 14.94
C SER A 24 -1.16 -21.61 15.88
N ASN A 25 0.15 -21.38 16.06
CA ASN A 25 1.03 -22.29 16.78
C ASN A 25 1.52 -21.76 18.13
N GLY A 26 1.27 -20.47 18.43
CA GLY A 26 1.58 -19.84 19.72
C GLY A 26 3.02 -19.34 19.83
N ASP A 27 3.74 -19.18 18.71
CA ASP A 27 5.12 -18.65 18.72
C ASP A 27 5.19 -17.12 18.71
N GLY A 28 4.04 -16.45 18.60
CA GLY A 28 3.92 -15.00 18.60
C GLY A 28 3.97 -14.37 17.21
N ILE A 29 4.06 -15.18 16.15
CA ILE A 29 4.15 -14.76 14.76
C ILE A 29 2.95 -15.31 14.00
N GLY A 30 2.22 -14.45 13.29
CA GLY A 30 1.12 -14.89 12.42
C GLY A 30 1.63 -15.79 11.30
N ASP A 31 0.81 -16.75 10.87
CA ASP A 31 1.19 -17.80 9.95
C ASP A 31 0.09 -18.16 8.92
N LEU A 32 0.42 -18.98 7.93
CA LEU A 32 -0.50 -19.41 6.88
C LEU A 32 -1.69 -20.25 7.40
N PRO A 33 -1.51 -21.18 8.35
CA PRO A 33 -2.64 -21.86 8.99
C PRO A 33 -3.55 -20.87 9.74
N GLY A 34 -2.99 -19.86 10.41
CA GLY A 34 -3.76 -18.79 11.04
C GLY A 34 -4.60 -18.00 10.06
N ILE A 35 -4.04 -17.66 8.88
CA ILE A 35 -4.79 -17.03 7.78
C ILE A 35 -5.91 -17.96 7.31
N THR A 36 -5.59 -19.24 7.10
CA THR A 36 -6.57 -20.25 6.67
C THR A 36 -7.76 -20.36 7.63
N ALA A 37 -7.52 -20.28 8.93
CA ALA A 37 -8.56 -20.30 9.96
C ALA A 37 -9.48 -19.05 9.95
N LYS A 38 -9.08 -17.98 9.25
CA LYS A 38 -9.83 -16.72 9.16
C LYS A 38 -10.48 -16.47 7.80
N LEU A 39 -10.47 -17.43 6.89
CA LEU A 39 -11.06 -17.28 5.56
C LEU A 39 -12.57 -17.00 5.59
N ASP A 40 -13.30 -17.57 6.54
CA ASP A 40 -14.74 -17.33 6.72
C ASP A 40 -15.02 -15.87 7.10
N TYR A 41 -14.12 -15.23 7.87
CA TYR A 41 -14.20 -13.81 8.18
C TYR A 41 -14.06 -12.94 6.93
N LEU A 42 -13.10 -13.26 6.07
CA LEU A 42 -12.87 -12.54 4.80
C LEU A 42 -14.04 -12.74 3.83
N GLU A 43 -14.58 -13.95 3.75
CA GLU A 43 -15.78 -14.25 2.96
C GLU A 43 -16.99 -13.46 3.49
N ALA A 44 -17.20 -13.42 4.81
CA ALA A 44 -18.27 -12.66 5.45
C ALA A 44 -18.16 -11.15 5.19
N LEU A 45 -16.94 -10.60 5.15
CA LEU A 45 -16.70 -9.20 4.76
C LEU A 45 -17.07 -8.95 3.29
N GLY A 46 -16.93 -9.96 2.43
CA GLY A 46 -17.33 -9.92 1.02
C GLY A 46 -16.22 -9.54 0.06
N VAL A 47 -14.95 -9.55 0.47
CA VAL A 47 -13.80 -9.25 -0.40
C VAL A 47 -13.58 -10.34 -1.45
N GLY A 48 -13.15 -9.94 -2.65
CA GLY A 48 -12.92 -10.88 -3.75
C GLY A 48 -11.44 -11.05 -4.09
N ILE A 49 -10.57 -10.23 -3.52
CA ILE A 49 -9.11 -10.29 -3.71
C ILE A 49 -8.46 -10.20 -2.33
N VAL A 50 -7.47 -11.05 -2.08
CA VAL A 50 -6.57 -10.91 -0.93
C VAL A 50 -5.18 -10.62 -1.45
N TRP A 51 -4.62 -9.47 -1.08
CA TRP A 51 -3.21 -9.19 -1.24
C TRP A 51 -2.46 -9.67 0.00
N LEU A 52 -1.56 -10.61 -0.18
CA LEU A 52 -0.70 -11.16 0.86
C LEU A 52 0.69 -10.52 0.75
N SER A 53 1.10 -9.77 1.76
CA SER A 53 2.48 -9.29 1.88
C SER A 53 3.47 -10.47 1.91
N PRO A 54 4.77 -10.28 1.63
CA PRO A 54 5.69 -11.39 1.35
C PRO A 54 5.67 -12.51 2.38
N VAL A 55 5.58 -13.75 1.91
CA VAL A 55 5.68 -14.98 2.72
C VAL A 55 6.85 -15.87 2.29
N TYR A 56 7.67 -15.37 1.38
CA TYR A 56 8.86 -16.06 0.90
C TYR A 56 9.93 -16.18 1.98
N ASP A 57 10.85 -17.12 1.81
CA ASP A 57 12.00 -17.27 2.71
C ASP A 57 12.84 -16.00 2.74
N SER A 58 13.02 -15.43 3.93
CA SER A 58 13.67 -14.13 4.15
C SER A 58 14.41 -14.13 5.48
N PRO A 59 15.56 -13.44 5.60
CA PRO A 59 16.20 -13.19 6.89
C PRO A 59 15.52 -12.08 7.72
N ASN A 60 14.48 -11.42 7.20
CA ASN A 60 13.67 -10.40 7.89
C ASN A 60 14.40 -9.11 8.26
N ASP A 61 15.34 -8.65 7.47
CA ASP A 61 15.95 -7.33 7.66
C ASP A 61 14.90 -6.20 7.46
N ASP A 62 14.02 -6.39 6.46
CA ASP A 62 12.89 -5.52 6.16
C ASP A 62 11.56 -6.29 6.13
N ASN A 63 11.32 -7.12 7.15
CA ASN A 63 10.07 -7.84 7.38
C ASN A 63 9.52 -8.60 6.15
N GLY A 64 10.39 -9.32 5.44
CA GLY A 64 10.03 -10.17 4.32
C GLY A 64 10.29 -9.55 2.94
N TYR A 65 10.53 -8.24 2.86
CA TYR A 65 10.89 -7.57 1.59
C TYR A 65 12.36 -7.75 1.19
N ASP A 66 13.15 -8.45 1.98
CA ASP A 66 14.50 -8.93 1.69
C ASP A 66 14.45 -10.46 1.42
N ILE A 67 14.14 -10.85 0.18
CA ILE A 67 13.83 -12.23 -0.18
C ILE A 67 15.11 -13.03 -0.43
N ARG A 68 15.26 -14.15 0.33
CA ARG A 68 16.37 -15.09 0.20
C ARG A 68 16.07 -16.22 -0.81
N ASP A 69 14.83 -16.68 -0.88
CA ASP A 69 14.38 -17.70 -1.86
C ASP A 69 12.91 -17.48 -2.22
N TYR A 70 12.65 -17.13 -3.48
CA TYR A 70 11.32 -16.84 -4.01
C TYR A 70 10.39 -18.06 -4.15
N ARG A 71 10.91 -19.27 -4.05
CA ARG A 71 10.14 -20.52 -4.25
C ARG A 71 9.95 -21.31 -2.96
N ARG A 72 10.34 -20.75 -1.82
CA ARG A 72 10.15 -21.33 -0.49
C ARG A 72 9.33 -20.41 0.38
N ILE A 73 8.51 -21.01 1.23
CA ILE A 73 7.79 -20.31 2.29
C ILE A 73 8.74 -20.14 3.48
N MET A 74 8.71 -18.95 4.10
CA MET A 74 9.45 -18.67 5.33
C MET A 74 9.00 -19.63 6.43
N LYS A 75 9.94 -20.21 7.15
CA LYS A 75 9.68 -21.25 8.14
C LYS A 75 8.68 -20.81 9.22
N GLU A 76 8.75 -19.56 9.66
CA GLU A 76 7.82 -19.01 10.66
C GLU A 76 6.38 -18.93 10.13
N PHE A 77 6.18 -18.82 8.84
CA PHE A 77 4.85 -18.76 8.23
C PHE A 77 4.28 -20.15 7.90
N GLY A 78 5.07 -21.21 7.98
CA GLY A 78 4.64 -22.58 7.68
C GLY A 78 5.36 -23.21 6.50
N THR A 79 4.64 -24.04 5.77
CA THR A 79 5.16 -24.85 4.68
C THR A 79 4.47 -24.53 3.35
N MET A 80 5.00 -25.07 2.24
CA MET A 80 4.31 -25.01 0.95
C MET A 80 2.96 -25.74 0.96
N ALA A 81 2.81 -26.79 1.79
CA ALA A 81 1.53 -27.48 1.95
C ALA A 81 0.48 -26.59 2.65
N ASP A 82 0.90 -25.79 3.64
CA ASP A 82 0.02 -24.82 4.29
C ASP A 82 -0.39 -23.71 3.32
N PHE A 83 0.53 -23.27 2.46
CA PHE A 83 0.23 -22.32 1.39
C PHE A 83 -0.80 -22.90 0.40
N ASP A 84 -0.62 -24.15 -0.04
CA ASP A 84 -1.55 -24.81 -0.94
C ASP A 84 -2.94 -24.98 -0.33
N GLN A 85 -3.01 -25.28 0.97
CA GLN A 85 -4.28 -25.36 1.71
C GLN A 85 -4.97 -24.00 1.78
N MET A 86 -4.25 -22.93 2.12
CA MET A 86 -4.77 -21.56 2.15
C MET A 86 -5.30 -21.15 0.78
N LEU A 87 -4.51 -21.36 -0.28
CA LEU A 87 -4.88 -21.02 -1.67
C LEU A 87 -6.15 -21.77 -2.10
N ALA A 88 -6.25 -23.06 -1.81
CA ALA A 88 -7.44 -23.86 -2.08
C ALA A 88 -8.66 -23.35 -1.30
N GLY A 89 -8.47 -22.99 -0.03
CA GLY A 89 -9.51 -22.40 0.82
C GLY A 89 -10.04 -21.05 0.30
N MET A 90 -9.15 -20.18 -0.17
CA MET A 90 -9.51 -18.91 -0.82
C MET A 90 -10.28 -19.16 -2.12
N LYS A 91 -9.78 -20.05 -2.97
CA LYS A 91 -10.42 -20.38 -4.24
C LYS A 91 -11.84 -20.96 -4.05
N ALA A 92 -12.05 -21.79 -3.02
CA ALA A 92 -13.36 -22.35 -2.69
C ALA A 92 -14.39 -21.27 -2.30
N ARG A 93 -13.93 -20.11 -1.82
CA ARG A 93 -14.74 -18.92 -1.45
C ARG A 93 -14.80 -17.86 -2.55
N GLY A 94 -14.26 -18.11 -3.73
CA GLY A 94 -14.21 -17.14 -4.82
C GLY A 94 -13.24 -15.98 -4.56
N ILE A 95 -12.29 -16.12 -3.65
CA ILE A 95 -11.27 -15.12 -3.32
C ILE A 95 -10.02 -15.41 -4.17
N ARG A 96 -9.55 -14.42 -4.93
CA ARG A 96 -8.28 -14.49 -5.66
C ARG A 96 -7.12 -14.07 -4.75
N LEU A 97 -6.08 -14.89 -4.69
CA LEU A 97 -4.85 -14.54 -3.97
C LEU A 97 -3.94 -13.71 -4.88
N MET A 98 -3.58 -12.53 -4.45
CA MET A 98 -2.54 -11.67 -5.03
C MET A 98 -1.31 -11.74 -4.12
N MET A 99 -0.18 -12.21 -4.65
CA MET A 99 1.09 -12.24 -3.91
C MET A 99 1.90 -10.98 -4.14
N ASP A 100 2.80 -10.67 -3.23
CA ASP A 100 3.77 -9.60 -3.41
C ASP A 100 4.90 -10.08 -4.34
N LEU A 101 5.29 -9.30 -5.33
CA LEU A 101 6.40 -9.56 -6.24
C LEU A 101 7.49 -8.51 -6.00
N VAL A 102 8.52 -8.89 -5.27
CA VAL A 102 9.63 -8.02 -4.90
C VAL A 102 10.81 -8.32 -5.82
N VAL A 103 10.99 -7.55 -6.88
CA VAL A 103 11.97 -7.83 -7.94
C VAL A 103 12.84 -6.64 -8.33
N ASN A 104 12.76 -5.54 -7.57
CA ASN A 104 13.76 -4.48 -7.65
C ASN A 104 15.09 -4.90 -7.00
N HIS A 105 15.02 -5.70 -5.96
CA HIS A 105 16.15 -6.16 -5.14
C HIS A 105 15.90 -7.56 -4.60
N THR A 106 16.93 -8.19 -4.04
CA THR A 106 16.83 -9.44 -3.28
C THR A 106 17.42 -9.24 -1.88
N SER A 107 17.36 -10.27 -1.02
CA SER A 107 18.24 -10.30 0.15
C SER A 107 19.72 -10.43 -0.27
N ASP A 108 20.63 -9.88 0.54
CA ASP A 108 22.07 -10.17 0.42
C ASP A 108 22.40 -11.64 0.74
N GLU A 109 21.45 -12.39 1.32
CA GLU A 109 21.53 -13.82 1.54
C GLU A 109 20.95 -14.66 0.39
N HIS A 110 20.39 -14.04 -0.67
CA HIS A 110 19.96 -14.74 -1.86
C HIS A 110 21.16 -15.40 -2.55
N GLU A 111 20.97 -16.63 -3.07
CA GLU A 111 22.08 -17.37 -3.68
C GLU A 111 22.71 -16.62 -4.85
N TRP A 112 21.94 -15.90 -5.65
CA TRP A 112 22.49 -15.07 -6.73
C TRP A 112 23.47 -14.01 -6.20
N PHE A 113 23.14 -13.35 -5.08
CA PHE A 113 24.03 -12.32 -4.54
C PHE A 113 25.27 -12.90 -3.87
N LYS A 114 25.16 -14.03 -3.16
CA LYS A 114 26.32 -14.74 -2.60
C LYS A 114 27.33 -15.11 -3.70
N GLN A 115 26.83 -15.58 -4.83
CA GLN A 115 27.65 -15.86 -6.00
C GLN A 115 28.21 -14.56 -6.62
N ALA A 116 27.36 -13.57 -6.87
CA ALA A 116 27.72 -12.30 -7.50
C ALA A 116 28.86 -11.57 -6.76
N ARG A 117 28.80 -11.53 -5.43
CA ARG A 117 29.78 -10.82 -4.60
C ARG A 117 31.13 -11.55 -4.44
N SER A 118 31.24 -12.81 -4.89
CA SER A 118 32.44 -13.62 -4.70
C SER A 118 33.55 -13.28 -5.68
N SER A 119 33.24 -12.90 -6.91
CA SER A 119 34.20 -12.57 -7.97
C SER A 119 33.53 -11.81 -9.12
N ARG A 120 34.26 -10.90 -9.75
CA ARG A 120 33.84 -10.21 -10.99
C ARG A 120 33.57 -11.15 -12.16
N ASP A 121 34.24 -12.30 -12.19
CA ASP A 121 34.10 -13.32 -13.26
C ASP A 121 32.95 -14.31 -12.98
N ASN A 122 32.24 -14.19 -11.85
CA ASN A 122 31.14 -15.07 -11.53
C ASN A 122 29.97 -14.84 -12.49
N PRO A 123 29.31 -15.89 -13.04
CA PRO A 123 28.16 -15.75 -13.94
C PRO A 123 26.97 -14.95 -13.39
N TYR A 124 26.86 -14.83 -12.07
CA TYR A 124 25.82 -14.03 -11.39
C TYR A 124 26.26 -12.60 -11.08
N HIS A 125 27.52 -12.22 -11.35
CA HIS A 125 28.01 -10.90 -10.99
C HIS A 125 27.10 -9.81 -11.55
N ASP A 126 26.83 -9.81 -12.86
CA ASP A 126 25.98 -8.85 -13.55
C ASP A 126 24.47 -8.97 -13.22
N PHE A 127 24.07 -9.85 -12.28
CA PHE A 127 22.69 -9.87 -11.79
C PHE A 127 22.37 -8.67 -10.90
N TYR A 128 23.41 -8.03 -10.37
CA TYR A 128 23.30 -6.85 -9.50
C TYR A 128 24.05 -5.67 -10.09
N ILE A 129 23.82 -4.49 -9.54
CA ILE A 129 24.42 -3.25 -10.01
C ILE A 129 25.72 -2.99 -9.23
N TRP A 130 26.83 -3.10 -9.93
CA TRP A 130 28.18 -2.86 -9.38
C TRP A 130 28.80 -1.64 -10.06
N GLN A 131 29.61 -0.91 -9.29
CA GLN A 131 30.39 0.23 -9.81
C GLN A 131 31.77 0.27 -9.14
N ASP A 132 32.79 0.60 -9.91
CA ASP A 132 34.11 0.87 -9.37
C ASP A 132 34.11 2.14 -8.48
N PRO A 133 34.98 2.20 -7.47
CA PRO A 133 35.21 3.43 -6.71
C PRO A 133 35.56 4.60 -7.62
N VAL A 134 34.99 5.78 -7.33
CA VAL A 134 35.33 7.03 -8.02
C VAL A 134 36.25 7.85 -7.10
N GLU A 135 37.51 8.00 -7.48
CA GLU A 135 38.53 8.68 -6.65
C GLU A 135 38.64 8.10 -5.21
N GLY A 136 38.43 6.78 -5.07
CA GLY A 136 38.46 6.08 -3.80
C GLY A 136 37.22 6.25 -2.92
N ARG A 137 36.11 6.80 -3.48
CA ARG A 137 34.83 7.04 -2.80
C ARG A 137 33.70 6.26 -3.49
N GLU A 138 32.49 6.35 -2.90
CA GLU A 138 31.27 5.82 -3.50
C GLU A 138 31.07 6.34 -4.92
N PRO A 139 30.46 5.53 -5.80
CA PRO A 139 30.26 5.88 -7.22
C PRO A 139 29.41 7.11 -7.45
N THR A 140 28.43 7.36 -6.61
CA THR A 140 27.54 8.54 -6.64
C THR A 140 27.28 9.08 -5.24
N ASN A 141 26.67 10.25 -5.14
CA ASN A 141 26.30 10.91 -3.90
C ASN A 141 24.93 10.47 -3.33
N TRP A 142 24.41 9.31 -3.70
CA TRP A 142 23.03 8.89 -3.41
C TRP A 142 22.80 8.49 -1.95
N GLU A 143 21.70 8.99 -1.37
CA GLU A 143 21.14 8.53 -0.10
C GLU A 143 20.12 7.43 -0.35
N ALA A 144 20.21 6.34 0.42
CA ALA A 144 19.23 5.25 0.41
C ALA A 144 17.91 5.67 1.10
N ALA A 145 16.81 5.01 0.75
CA ALA A 145 15.48 5.29 1.31
C ALA A 145 15.42 5.14 2.84
N PHE A 146 16.20 4.21 3.41
CA PHE A 146 16.28 3.98 4.86
C PHE A 146 17.46 4.71 5.52
N ASN A 147 17.90 5.82 4.92
CA ASN A 147 19.04 6.65 5.30
C ASN A 147 20.42 5.97 5.09
N GLY A 148 21.45 6.80 5.00
CA GLY A 148 22.80 6.37 4.70
C GLY A 148 23.10 6.28 3.22
N SER A 149 24.33 5.87 2.86
CA SER A 149 24.74 5.70 1.47
C SER A 149 23.91 4.60 0.77
N ALA A 150 23.56 4.82 -0.50
CA ALA A 150 22.99 3.79 -1.35
C ALA A 150 24.03 2.79 -1.88
N TRP A 151 25.27 2.91 -1.49
CA TRP A 151 26.40 2.08 -1.92
C TRP A 151 27.10 1.40 -0.77
N THR A 152 27.42 0.13 -0.93
CA THR A 152 28.26 -0.62 0.03
C THR A 152 29.42 -1.27 -0.69
N PHE A 153 30.63 -1.07 -0.15
CA PHE A 153 31.86 -1.62 -0.71
C PHE A 153 31.96 -3.12 -0.46
N ASN A 154 32.34 -3.87 -1.49
CA ASN A 154 32.62 -5.30 -1.44
C ASN A 154 34.13 -5.56 -1.63
N GLU A 155 34.80 -5.99 -0.57
CA GLU A 155 36.25 -6.21 -0.57
C GLU A 155 36.68 -7.29 -1.58
N ALA A 156 35.85 -8.32 -1.79
CA ALA A 156 36.20 -9.44 -2.65
C ALA A 156 36.33 -9.06 -4.14
N THR A 157 35.54 -8.10 -4.61
CA THR A 157 35.56 -7.61 -5.99
C THR A 157 36.22 -6.25 -6.14
N GLY A 158 36.40 -5.52 -5.03
CA GLY A 158 36.92 -4.14 -5.05
C GLY A 158 35.95 -3.13 -5.64
N GLU A 159 34.65 -3.42 -5.62
CA GLU A 159 33.56 -2.59 -6.16
C GLU A 159 32.54 -2.24 -5.10
N TYR A 160 31.67 -1.28 -5.42
CA TYR A 160 30.46 -0.99 -4.65
C TYR A 160 29.25 -1.62 -5.32
N TYR A 161 28.32 -2.20 -4.52
CA TYR A 161 27.00 -2.57 -5.02
C TYR A 161 25.94 -1.55 -4.60
N LEU A 162 24.96 -1.36 -5.46
CA LEU A 162 23.81 -0.48 -5.22
C LEU A 162 22.76 -1.16 -4.34
N HIS A 163 22.22 -0.40 -3.37
CA HIS A 163 21.04 -0.78 -2.60
C HIS A 163 20.22 0.48 -2.29
N MET A 164 19.06 0.62 -2.90
CA MET A 164 18.21 1.80 -2.67
C MET A 164 17.46 1.76 -1.34
N PHE A 165 17.43 0.59 -0.67
CA PHE A 165 16.84 0.38 0.65
C PHE A 165 17.92 0.01 1.67
N SER A 166 17.76 -1.10 2.40
CA SER A 166 18.80 -1.59 3.31
C SER A 166 20.04 -2.09 2.53
N LYS A 167 21.21 -1.97 3.14
CA LYS A 167 22.44 -2.60 2.61
C LYS A 167 22.30 -4.13 2.43
N LYS A 168 21.29 -4.73 3.05
CA LYS A 168 20.95 -6.14 2.89
C LYS A 168 19.95 -6.40 1.76
N GLN A 169 19.62 -5.38 0.98
CA GLN A 169 18.69 -5.44 -0.16
C GLN A 169 19.38 -4.94 -1.46
N PRO A 170 20.37 -5.70 -2.00
CA PRO A 170 21.08 -5.30 -3.22
C PRO A 170 20.13 -5.24 -4.42
N ASP A 171 20.23 -4.16 -5.22
CA ASP A 171 19.40 -3.90 -6.37
C ASP A 171 19.77 -4.79 -7.55
N LEU A 172 18.77 -5.41 -8.18
CA LEU A 172 18.90 -6.25 -9.37
C LEU A 172 19.17 -5.40 -10.61
N ASN A 173 20.01 -5.93 -11.49
CA ASN A 173 20.34 -5.33 -12.79
C ASN A 173 19.35 -5.80 -13.88
N TRP A 174 18.23 -5.08 -14.06
CA TRP A 174 17.23 -5.40 -15.08
C TRP A 174 17.71 -5.19 -16.53
N GLU A 175 18.84 -4.54 -16.74
CA GLU A 175 19.49 -4.48 -18.07
C GLU A 175 19.94 -5.88 -18.51
N ASN A 176 20.27 -6.76 -17.55
CA ASN A 176 20.67 -8.14 -17.83
C ASN A 176 19.44 -9.01 -18.17
N PRO A 177 19.34 -9.55 -19.40
CA PRO A 177 18.21 -10.39 -19.80
C PRO A 177 18.06 -11.68 -18.97
N LYS A 178 19.15 -12.19 -18.38
CA LYS A 178 19.09 -13.37 -17.52
C LYS A 178 18.35 -13.08 -16.23
N VAL A 179 18.50 -11.89 -15.67
CA VAL A 179 17.70 -11.44 -14.49
C VAL A 179 16.22 -11.46 -14.84
N ARG A 180 15.83 -10.87 -15.97
CA ARG A 180 14.44 -10.85 -16.42
C ARG A 180 13.87 -12.26 -16.62
N GLN A 181 14.63 -13.15 -17.25
CA GLN A 181 14.24 -14.57 -17.45
C GLN A 181 14.00 -15.30 -16.13
N GLU A 182 14.86 -15.11 -15.13
CA GLU A 182 14.67 -15.69 -13.80
C GLU A 182 13.44 -15.12 -13.09
N VAL A 183 13.20 -13.81 -13.20
CA VAL A 183 11.99 -13.18 -12.68
C VAL A 183 10.75 -13.76 -13.37
N TYR A 184 10.74 -13.92 -14.68
CA TYR A 184 9.61 -14.51 -15.40
C TYR A 184 9.39 -15.99 -15.00
N ALA A 185 10.46 -16.74 -14.81
CA ALA A 185 10.37 -18.13 -14.35
C ALA A 185 9.76 -18.26 -12.94
N LEU A 186 10.06 -17.35 -12.01
CA LEU A 186 9.41 -17.34 -10.69
C LEU A 186 7.95 -16.89 -10.76
N MET A 187 7.60 -15.94 -11.63
CA MET A 187 6.20 -15.55 -11.84
C MET A 187 5.37 -16.68 -12.41
N HIS A 188 5.87 -17.40 -13.42
CA HIS A 188 5.24 -18.60 -13.97
C HIS A 188 5.04 -19.68 -12.91
N PHE A 189 6.02 -19.90 -12.02
CA PHE A 189 5.89 -20.86 -10.93
C PHE A 189 4.67 -20.60 -10.05
N TRP A 190 4.47 -19.35 -9.62
CA TRP A 190 3.35 -18.99 -8.74
C TRP A 190 2.01 -18.95 -9.49
N LEU A 191 1.96 -18.41 -10.70
CA LEU A 191 0.73 -18.36 -11.51
C LEU A 191 0.26 -19.78 -11.90
N THR A 192 1.18 -20.67 -12.27
CA THR A 192 0.87 -22.09 -12.55
C THR A 192 0.33 -22.79 -11.30
N LYS A 193 0.80 -22.42 -10.12
CA LYS A 193 0.29 -22.93 -8.84
C LYS A 193 -1.15 -22.46 -8.55
N GLY A 194 -1.62 -21.43 -9.23
CA GLY A 194 -2.99 -20.90 -9.13
C GLY A 194 -3.13 -19.60 -8.37
N VAL A 195 -2.01 -18.89 -8.14
CA VAL A 195 -2.04 -17.49 -7.64
C VAL A 195 -2.79 -16.61 -8.65
N GLY A 196 -3.65 -15.73 -8.17
CA GLY A 196 -4.53 -14.91 -8.98
C GLY A 196 -3.92 -13.58 -9.46
N GLY A 197 -2.66 -13.31 -9.12
CA GLY A 197 -1.97 -12.10 -9.57
C GLY A 197 -0.86 -11.62 -8.65
N PHE A 198 -0.35 -10.42 -8.93
CA PHE A 198 0.75 -9.83 -8.18
C PHE A 198 0.52 -8.36 -7.82
N ARG A 199 0.84 -8.03 -6.56
CA ARG A 199 1.24 -6.66 -6.20
C ARG A 199 2.75 -6.57 -6.41
N MET A 200 3.21 -5.65 -7.21
CA MET A 200 4.61 -5.52 -7.60
C MET A 200 5.25 -4.40 -6.81
N ASP A 201 6.17 -4.79 -5.92
CA ASP A 201 6.89 -3.89 -5.02
C ASP A 201 7.80 -2.95 -5.80
N VAL A 202 7.66 -1.65 -5.56
CA VAL A 202 8.43 -0.56 -6.21
C VAL A 202 8.79 -0.82 -7.67
N ILE A 203 7.85 -1.36 -8.43
CA ILE A 203 8.09 -1.86 -9.80
C ILE A 203 8.59 -0.77 -10.75
N ASN A 204 8.31 0.49 -10.47
CA ASN A 204 8.80 1.61 -11.25
C ASN A 204 10.28 1.94 -11.01
N MET A 205 10.95 1.23 -10.08
CA MET A 205 12.38 1.39 -9.80
C MET A 205 13.28 0.38 -10.52
N ILE A 206 12.73 -0.60 -11.25
CA ILE A 206 13.53 -1.65 -11.91
C ILE A 206 14.43 -1.11 -13.04
N SER A 207 14.10 0.04 -13.62
CA SER A 207 14.94 0.74 -14.61
C SER A 207 15.65 1.90 -13.95
N LYS A 208 16.97 1.79 -13.83
CA LYS A 208 17.79 2.86 -13.25
C LYS A 208 18.07 3.97 -14.27
N PRO A 209 18.45 5.20 -13.83
CA PRO A 209 18.70 6.33 -14.69
C PRO A 209 20.09 6.25 -15.34
N TRP A 210 20.39 5.11 -15.99
CA TRP A 210 21.60 4.95 -16.77
C TRP A 210 21.68 6.04 -17.84
N GLN A 211 22.85 6.62 -18.00
CA GLN A 211 23.07 7.50 -19.13
C GLN A 211 23.01 6.67 -20.41
N LEU A 212 22.14 7.06 -21.32
CA LEU A 212 21.99 6.38 -22.60
C LEU A 212 22.89 7.06 -23.64
N ASP A 213 23.54 6.25 -24.46
CA ASP A 213 24.22 6.75 -25.64
C ASP A 213 23.21 7.11 -26.76
N PRO A 214 23.64 7.73 -27.86
CA PRO A 214 22.77 8.09 -28.99
C PRO A 214 22.08 6.90 -29.66
N THR A 215 22.55 5.67 -29.44
CA THR A 215 21.94 4.43 -29.96
C THR A 215 20.91 3.83 -29.01
N GLY A 216 20.72 4.39 -27.83
CA GLY A 216 19.82 3.92 -26.80
C GLY A 216 20.41 2.83 -25.90
N GLN A 217 21.72 2.56 -25.97
CA GLN A 217 22.39 1.65 -25.04
C GLN A 217 22.73 2.38 -23.74
N SER A 218 22.65 1.66 -22.61
CA SER A 218 23.02 2.21 -21.32
C SER A 218 24.52 2.41 -21.21
N LEU A 219 24.94 3.56 -20.69
CA LEU A 219 26.32 3.78 -20.30
C LEU A 219 26.60 3.06 -18.97
N PRO A 220 27.82 2.61 -18.72
CA PRO A 220 28.16 1.83 -17.54
C PRO A 220 28.20 2.67 -16.24
N ARG A 221 27.58 3.84 -16.20
CA ARG A 221 27.66 4.76 -15.09
C ARG A 221 26.32 5.41 -14.75
N LEU A 222 26.03 5.52 -13.45
CA LEU A 222 24.89 6.26 -12.93
C LEU A 222 25.31 7.72 -12.61
N PRO A 223 24.44 8.71 -12.84
CA PRO A 223 24.74 10.12 -12.55
C PRO A 223 24.61 10.42 -11.05
N ASP A 224 25.30 11.46 -10.60
CA ASP A 224 25.05 12.03 -9.27
C ASP A 224 23.64 12.63 -9.17
N ALA A 225 23.06 12.59 -7.98
CA ALA A 225 21.84 13.32 -7.67
C ALA A 225 22.13 14.82 -7.53
N PRO A 226 21.15 15.69 -7.87
CA PRO A 226 21.27 17.13 -7.68
C PRO A 226 21.61 17.47 -6.23
N VAL A 227 22.56 18.37 -6.01
CA VAL A 227 22.98 18.77 -4.67
C VAL A 227 21.89 19.65 -4.04
N VAL A 228 21.22 19.13 -3.01
CA VAL A 228 20.26 19.85 -2.18
C VAL A 228 20.96 20.46 -0.95
N GLN A 229 21.92 19.73 -0.39
CA GLN A 229 22.71 20.19 0.76
C GLN A 229 24.18 19.76 0.61
N GLU A 230 25.07 20.74 0.59
CA GLU A 230 26.51 20.53 0.50
C GLU A 230 27.06 19.69 1.67
N GLY A 231 27.97 18.76 1.35
CA GLY A 231 28.63 17.90 2.38
C GLY A 231 27.78 16.75 2.93
N PHE A 232 26.60 16.49 2.35
CA PHE A 232 25.71 15.39 2.70
C PHE A 232 25.42 14.51 1.49
N LEU A 233 24.99 13.26 1.75
CA LEU A 233 24.36 12.42 0.73
C LEU A 233 23.08 13.10 0.23
N GLN A 234 22.73 12.86 -1.03
CA GLN A 234 21.63 13.53 -1.69
C GLN A 234 20.45 12.59 -1.90
N PRO A 235 19.19 13.07 -1.71
CA PRO A 235 18.01 12.26 -1.95
C PRO A 235 17.96 11.84 -3.43
N ALA A 236 18.09 10.53 -3.69
CA ALA A 236 18.10 9.96 -5.02
C ALA A 236 16.81 9.20 -5.37
N PHE A 237 15.89 9.04 -4.41
CA PHE A 237 14.73 8.17 -4.56
C PHE A 237 13.88 8.51 -5.80
N GLU A 238 13.58 9.79 -6.03
CA GLU A 238 12.82 10.23 -7.20
C GLU A 238 13.57 9.95 -8.51
N MET A 239 14.91 10.06 -8.53
CA MET A 239 15.71 9.82 -9.72
C MET A 239 15.70 8.36 -10.19
N VAL A 240 15.53 7.42 -9.27
CA VAL A 240 15.55 5.99 -9.58
C VAL A 240 14.16 5.44 -9.91
N THR A 241 13.13 6.29 -9.90
CA THR A 241 11.79 5.92 -10.35
C THR A 241 11.61 6.26 -11.83
N HIS A 242 10.85 5.44 -12.55
CA HIS A 242 10.51 5.67 -13.96
C HIS A 242 11.72 5.88 -14.88
N GLY A 243 12.76 5.06 -14.69
CA GLY A 243 13.95 5.09 -15.55
C GLY A 243 13.61 4.82 -17.03
N PRO A 244 14.53 5.12 -17.95
CA PRO A 244 14.24 5.25 -19.38
C PRO A 244 13.74 3.96 -20.06
N ARG A 245 14.01 2.80 -19.49
CA ARG A 245 13.60 1.50 -20.04
C ARG A 245 12.49 0.81 -19.25
N LEU A 246 11.86 1.51 -18.31
CA LEU A 246 10.81 0.93 -17.48
C LEU A 246 9.70 0.29 -18.33
N MET A 247 9.16 1.02 -19.29
CA MET A 247 8.06 0.53 -20.12
C MET A 247 8.48 -0.64 -21.02
N ASP A 248 9.74 -0.67 -21.49
CA ASP A 248 10.26 -1.82 -22.24
C ASP A 248 10.23 -3.08 -21.39
N PHE A 249 10.72 -3.01 -20.13
CA PHE A 249 10.73 -4.14 -19.20
C PHE A 249 9.33 -4.57 -18.79
N MET A 250 8.43 -3.64 -18.54
CA MET A 250 7.05 -3.95 -18.19
C MET A 250 6.28 -4.59 -19.34
N HIS A 251 6.45 -4.11 -20.57
CA HIS A 251 5.86 -4.73 -21.77
C HIS A 251 6.46 -6.10 -22.08
N GLU A 252 7.76 -6.28 -21.84
CA GLU A 252 8.40 -7.60 -21.94
C GLU A 252 7.78 -8.56 -20.91
N MET A 253 7.65 -8.15 -19.65
CA MET A 253 7.00 -8.93 -18.59
C MET A 253 5.55 -9.29 -18.94
N ARG A 254 4.78 -8.33 -19.48
CA ARG A 254 3.40 -8.58 -19.94
C ARG A 254 3.38 -9.65 -21.01
N ARG A 255 4.16 -9.51 -22.07
CA ARG A 255 4.21 -10.45 -23.20
C ARG A 255 4.72 -11.83 -22.78
N GLU A 256 5.78 -11.89 -21.99
CA GLU A 256 6.41 -13.16 -21.60
C GLU A 256 5.62 -13.91 -20.51
N VAL A 257 4.86 -13.20 -19.66
CA VAL A 257 4.19 -13.82 -18.51
C VAL A 257 2.71 -13.46 -18.44
N LEU A 258 2.35 -12.18 -18.27
CA LEU A 258 1.01 -11.81 -17.80
C LEU A 258 -0.08 -12.15 -18.82
N ASP A 259 0.17 -11.98 -20.11
CA ASP A 259 -0.78 -12.30 -21.19
C ASP A 259 -1.12 -13.80 -21.28
N HIS A 260 -0.39 -14.67 -20.59
CA HIS A 260 -0.64 -16.12 -20.56
C HIS A 260 -1.59 -16.56 -19.44
N TYR A 261 -2.02 -15.66 -18.54
CA TYR A 261 -2.83 -15.99 -17.36
C TYR A 261 -3.97 -15.00 -17.15
N ASP A 262 -5.10 -15.48 -16.61
CA ASP A 262 -6.12 -14.60 -16.04
C ASP A 262 -5.65 -14.11 -14.65
N CYS A 263 -4.81 -13.08 -14.63
CA CYS A 263 -4.23 -12.54 -13.41
C CYS A 263 -4.50 -11.04 -13.25
N ILE A 264 -4.49 -10.58 -12.00
CA ILE A 264 -4.68 -9.17 -11.63
C ILE A 264 -3.36 -8.63 -11.13
N THR A 265 -2.98 -7.45 -11.63
CA THR A 265 -1.71 -6.82 -11.26
C THR A 265 -1.90 -5.41 -10.74
N VAL A 266 -1.15 -5.07 -9.69
CA VAL A 266 -1.03 -3.71 -9.20
C VAL A 266 0.45 -3.38 -8.96
N GLY A 267 0.93 -2.30 -9.58
CA GLY A 267 2.31 -1.83 -9.41
C GLY A 267 2.40 -0.76 -8.32
N GLU A 268 3.23 -0.97 -7.33
CA GLU A 268 3.62 0.12 -6.45
C GLU A 268 4.50 1.08 -7.23
N SER A 269 4.06 2.34 -7.33
CA SER A 269 4.68 3.36 -8.19
C SER A 269 4.85 4.67 -7.43
N PRO A 270 5.79 4.74 -6.46
CA PRO A 270 6.11 6.00 -5.80
C PRO A 270 6.57 7.05 -6.80
N CYS A 271 6.29 8.32 -6.52
CA CYS A 271 6.61 9.47 -7.39
C CYS A 271 5.98 9.43 -8.79
N ALA A 272 5.03 8.54 -9.07
CA ALA A 272 4.41 8.46 -10.39
C ALA A 272 3.57 9.70 -10.71
N THR A 273 3.70 10.22 -11.92
CA THR A 273 2.76 11.19 -12.48
C THR A 273 1.52 10.49 -13.04
N VAL A 274 0.45 11.25 -13.29
CA VAL A 274 -0.76 10.68 -13.91
C VAL A 274 -0.51 10.15 -15.31
N GLU A 275 0.38 10.80 -16.09
CA GLU A 275 0.76 10.36 -17.43
C GLU A 275 1.51 9.04 -17.40
N GLN A 276 2.41 8.86 -16.43
CA GLN A 276 3.11 7.58 -16.22
C GLN A 276 2.14 6.48 -15.80
N ALA A 277 1.22 6.79 -14.88
CA ALA A 277 0.19 5.84 -14.47
C ALA A 277 -0.76 5.47 -15.62
N GLN A 278 -1.17 6.43 -16.47
CA GLN A 278 -1.93 6.16 -17.69
C GLN A 278 -1.17 5.20 -18.61
N ALA A 279 0.12 5.47 -18.88
CA ALA A 279 0.93 4.60 -19.73
C ALA A 279 1.05 3.18 -19.19
N ILE A 280 1.14 3.03 -17.85
CA ILE A 280 1.25 1.71 -17.20
C ILE A 280 -0.08 0.96 -17.21
N THR A 281 -1.23 1.66 -17.06
CA THR A 281 -2.54 1.05 -16.79
C THR A 281 -3.55 1.21 -17.92
N ASP A 282 -3.16 1.75 -19.07
CA ASP A 282 -4.03 1.83 -20.25
C ASP A 282 -4.60 0.46 -20.61
N ALA A 283 -5.90 0.39 -20.88
CA ALA A 283 -6.59 -0.89 -21.07
C ALA A 283 -6.09 -1.70 -22.29
N GLU A 284 -5.57 -1.03 -23.33
CA GLU A 284 -5.10 -1.66 -24.56
C GLU A 284 -3.59 -1.85 -24.55
N THR A 285 -2.86 -0.80 -24.18
CA THR A 285 -1.41 -0.73 -24.31
C THR A 285 -0.64 -0.83 -22.99
N GLY A 286 -1.29 -0.64 -21.86
CA GLY A 286 -0.65 -0.69 -20.54
C GLY A 286 -0.14 -2.09 -20.18
N ALA A 287 0.81 -2.13 -19.27
CA ALA A 287 1.43 -3.38 -18.83
C ALA A 287 0.75 -3.99 -17.59
N LEU A 288 0.10 -3.18 -16.75
CA LEU A 288 -0.53 -3.59 -15.50
C LEU A 288 -2.00 -3.15 -15.46
N ASN A 289 -2.79 -3.79 -14.59
CA ASN A 289 -4.19 -3.40 -14.41
C ASN A 289 -4.35 -2.09 -13.63
N MET A 290 -3.50 -1.84 -12.63
CA MET A 290 -3.58 -0.66 -11.77
C MET A 290 -2.23 -0.31 -11.14
N VAL A 291 -2.14 0.88 -10.54
CA VAL A 291 -0.97 1.32 -9.77
C VAL A 291 -1.38 1.87 -8.41
N PHE A 292 -0.51 1.68 -7.42
CA PHE A 292 -0.52 2.47 -6.19
C PHE A 292 0.30 3.74 -6.41
N GLN A 293 -0.34 4.88 -6.33
CA GLN A 293 0.27 6.20 -6.29
C GLN A 293 0.28 6.73 -4.84
N PHE A 294 1.15 7.68 -4.52
CA PHE A 294 1.38 8.14 -3.15
C PHE A 294 1.04 9.62 -2.91
N GLU A 295 0.57 10.36 -3.91
CA GLU A 295 0.35 11.81 -3.81
C GLU A 295 -0.54 12.19 -2.60
N HIS A 296 -1.63 11.44 -2.38
CA HIS A 296 -2.52 11.67 -1.23
C HIS A 296 -1.92 11.22 0.12
N MET A 297 -0.82 10.44 0.11
CA MET A 297 -0.09 10.05 1.32
C MET A 297 0.88 11.13 1.81
N ASP A 298 1.15 12.16 1.02
CA ASP A 298 2.09 13.24 1.36
C ASP A 298 1.40 14.56 1.76
N VAL A 299 0.06 14.63 1.67
CA VAL A 299 -0.72 15.86 1.91
C VAL A 299 -0.61 16.42 3.33
N ASP A 300 -0.20 15.62 4.31
CA ASP A 300 0.02 15.98 5.71
C ASP A 300 1.51 15.99 6.10
N SER A 301 2.39 16.11 5.09
CA SER A 301 3.83 16.32 5.24
C SER A 301 4.23 17.68 4.65
N GLN A 302 5.27 18.32 5.22
CA GLN A 302 5.77 19.58 4.69
C GLN A 302 6.45 19.34 3.34
N PRO A 303 6.08 20.08 2.28
CA PRO A 303 6.64 19.87 0.95
C PRO A 303 8.18 19.86 0.94
N GLY A 304 8.77 18.87 0.29
CA GLY A 304 10.23 18.72 0.15
C GLY A 304 11.00 18.35 1.42
N LYS A 305 10.31 18.07 2.55
CA LYS A 305 10.98 17.72 3.82
C LYS A 305 10.78 16.27 4.25
N GLY A 306 10.16 15.45 3.40
CA GLY A 306 9.89 14.04 3.66
C GLY A 306 8.76 13.78 4.66
N LYS A 307 8.39 12.51 4.83
CA LYS A 307 7.19 12.09 5.57
C LYS A 307 7.20 12.44 7.06
N TRP A 308 8.39 12.59 7.66
CA TRP A 308 8.57 12.87 9.08
C TRP A 308 8.36 14.34 9.48
N ALA A 309 8.31 15.23 8.49
CA ALA A 309 8.04 16.65 8.69
C ALA A 309 6.55 16.92 8.66
N LEU A 310 5.87 16.74 9.80
CA LEU A 310 4.43 16.81 9.91
C LEU A 310 3.87 18.22 9.59
N LYS A 311 2.72 18.26 8.94
CA LYS A 311 1.81 19.41 8.88
C LYS A 311 0.37 18.94 9.15
N PRO A 312 -0.51 19.78 9.69
CA PRO A 312 -1.93 19.46 9.80
C PRO A 312 -2.55 19.16 8.43
N LEU A 313 -3.47 18.19 8.38
CA LEU A 313 -4.24 17.92 7.18
C LEU A 313 -4.99 19.16 6.73
N HIS A 314 -4.77 19.59 5.49
CA HIS A 314 -5.56 20.60 4.81
C HIS A 314 -6.46 19.90 3.80
N LEU A 315 -7.75 19.79 4.11
CA LEU A 315 -8.69 19.01 3.31
C LEU A 315 -8.71 19.39 1.82
N PRO A 316 -8.61 20.66 1.41
CA PRO A 316 -8.48 21.01 0.00
C PRO A 316 -7.32 20.35 -0.74
N ASP A 317 -6.16 20.12 -0.08
CA ASP A 317 -5.02 19.43 -0.70
C ASP A 317 -5.35 17.96 -0.95
N LEU A 318 -5.98 17.27 0.01
CA LEU A 318 -6.44 15.89 -0.14
C LEU A 318 -7.47 15.75 -1.27
N LYS A 319 -8.45 16.67 -1.32
CA LYS A 319 -9.46 16.70 -2.40
C LYS A 319 -8.84 16.93 -3.76
N ALA A 320 -7.89 17.83 -3.86
CA ALA A 320 -7.18 18.13 -5.11
C ALA A 320 -6.45 16.88 -5.62
N SER A 321 -5.67 16.21 -4.76
CA SER A 321 -4.96 14.99 -5.11
C SER A 321 -5.91 13.88 -5.57
N LEU A 322 -6.88 13.50 -4.74
CA LEU A 322 -7.82 12.43 -5.11
C LEU A 322 -8.63 12.76 -6.38
N SER A 323 -9.09 14.00 -6.54
CA SER A 323 -9.82 14.46 -7.73
C SER A 323 -8.95 14.44 -8.99
N HIS A 324 -7.67 14.82 -8.88
CA HIS A 324 -6.71 14.78 -9.97
C HIS A 324 -6.61 13.36 -10.56
N TRP A 325 -6.37 12.38 -9.69
CA TRP A 325 -6.27 10.97 -10.08
C TRP A 325 -7.58 10.39 -10.60
N GLN A 326 -8.72 10.73 -9.98
CA GLN A 326 -10.04 10.31 -10.45
C GLN A 326 -10.33 10.81 -11.87
N THR A 327 -10.02 12.07 -12.15
CA THR A 327 -10.26 12.69 -13.45
C THR A 327 -9.29 12.19 -14.52
N ALA A 328 -8.00 12.10 -14.17
CA ALA A 328 -6.96 11.76 -15.14
C ALA A 328 -7.02 10.31 -15.60
N LEU A 329 -7.36 9.37 -14.71
CA LEU A 329 -7.42 7.94 -15.08
C LEU A 329 -8.78 7.51 -15.65
N HIS A 330 -9.84 8.34 -15.54
CA HIS A 330 -11.14 7.99 -16.08
C HIS A 330 -11.08 7.73 -17.60
N GLY A 331 -11.45 6.51 -18.02
CA GLY A 331 -11.45 6.07 -19.42
C GLY A 331 -10.06 5.85 -20.03
N LYS A 332 -8.98 5.97 -19.26
CA LYS A 332 -7.59 5.81 -19.73
C LYS A 332 -6.77 4.80 -18.90
N GLY A 333 -7.16 4.56 -17.68
CA GLY A 333 -6.47 3.66 -16.78
C GLY A 333 -7.32 3.34 -15.57
N TRP A 334 -6.72 2.76 -14.51
CA TRP A 334 -7.46 2.33 -13.33
C TRP A 334 -6.71 2.61 -12.04
N ASN A 335 -7.39 3.24 -11.06
CA ASN A 335 -6.85 3.52 -9.73
C ASN A 335 -6.91 2.32 -8.80
N SER A 336 -5.93 2.18 -7.93
CA SER A 336 -6.09 1.54 -6.63
C SER A 336 -6.38 2.60 -5.56
N LEU A 337 -7.40 2.35 -4.75
CA LEU A 337 -7.88 3.29 -3.74
C LEU A 337 -7.53 2.75 -2.35
N TYR A 338 -6.85 3.53 -1.51
CA TYR A 338 -6.47 3.11 -0.16
C TYR A 338 -6.31 4.30 0.78
N TRP A 339 -6.58 4.09 2.06
CA TRP A 339 -6.30 5.04 3.12
C TRP A 339 -5.03 4.70 3.89
N CYS A 340 -4.70 3.41 4.00
CA CYS A 340 -3.46 2.93 4.63
C CYS A 340 -3.03 1.59 4.03
N ASN A 341 -1.85 1.13 4.41
CA ASN A 341 -1.29 -0.18 4.12
C ASN A 341 -0.26 -0.52 5.22
N HIS A 342 0.54 -1.55 5.03
CA HIS A 342 1.58 -1.96 5.99
C HIS A 342 2.73 -0.96 6.17
N ASP A 343 2.83 0.07 5.31
CA ASP A 343 3.85 1.14 5.35
C ASP A 343 3.28 2.51 5.72
N GLN A 344 1.96 2.61 5.89
CA GLN A 344 1.27 3.84 6.25
C GLN A 344 0.60 3.70 7.62
N PRO A 345 0.51 4.79 8.41
CA PRO A 345 -0.19 4.74 9.69
C PRO A 345 -1.68 4.43 9.50
N ARG A 346 -2.33 3.99 10.58
CA ARG A 346 -3.76 3.66 10.57
C ARG A 346 -4.61 4.84 10.07
N ALA A 347 -5.48 4.56 9.12
CA ALA A 347 -6.31 5.55 8.43
C ALA A 347 -7.10 6.44 9.39
N ILE A 348 -7.71 5.83 10.39
CA ILE A 348 -8.58 6.52 11.34
C ILE A 348 -7.82 7.50 12.25
N SER A 349 -6.59 7.16 12.64
CA SER A 349 -5.72 8.04 13.43
C SER A 349 -5.12 9.17 12.60
N ARG A 350 -5.01 8.98 11.27
CA ARG A 350 -4.39 9.95 10.36
C ARG A 350 -5.40 10.94 9.77
N PHE A 351 -6.52 10.45 9.26
CA PHE A 351 -7.49 11.21 8.50
C PHE A 351 -8.86 11.35 9.20
N GLY A 352 -9.11 10.58 10.24
CA GLY A 352 -10.34 10.52 11.01
C GLY A 352 -10.19 11.06 12.45
N ASP A 353 -10.94 10.45 13.33
CA ASP A 353 -10.92 10.68 14.78
C ASP A 353 -10.81 9.33 15.48
N ASP A 354 -9.69 9.06 16.14
CA ASP A 354 -9.43 7.79 16.84
C ASP A 354 -9.96 7.77 18.29
N GLY A 355 -10.70 8.82 18.68
CA GLY A 355 -11.38 8.98 19.98
C GLY A 355 -12.87 8.67 19.91
N VAL A 356 -13.68 9.60 20.39
CA VAL A 356 -15.15 9.44 20.55
C VAL A 356 -15.90 9.21 19.23
N PHE A 357 -15.36 9.70 18.11
CA PHE A 357 -15.96 9.52 16.79
C PHE A 357 -15.29 8.40 15.97
N ARG A 358 -14.53 7.50 16.58
CA ARG A 358 -13.75 6.46 15.90
C ARG A 358 -14.58 5.69 14.85
N VAL A 359 -15.71 5.11 15.25
CA VAL A 359 -16.56 4.34 14.33
C VAL A 359 -17.18 5.25 13.26
N ARG A 360 -17.69 6.41 13.67
CA ARG A 360 -18.35 7.34 12.75
C ARG A 360 -17.38 7.90 11.72
N SER A 361 -16.19 8.35 12.13
CA SER A 361 -15.18 8.86 11.21
C SER A 361 -14.63 7.75 10.30
N GLY A 362 -14.48 6.52 10.81
CA GLY A 362 -14.11 5.36 10.00
C GLY A 362 -15.14 5.06 8.89
N LYS A 363 -16.43 5.06 9.21
CA LYS A 363 -17.52 4.91 8.22
C LYS A 363 -17.52 6.04 7.19
N MET A 364 -17.24 7.29 7.61
CA MET A 364 -17.13 8.44 6.71
C MET A 364 -15.95 8.27 5.74
N LEU A 365 -14.78 7.90 6.24
CA LEU A 365 -13.60 7.64 5.40
C LEU A 365 -13.87 6.50 4.40
N ALA A 366 -14.48 5.39 4.87
CA ALA A 366 -14.87 4.29 4.00
C ALA A 366 -15.82 4.73 2.88
N THR A 367 -16.86 5.52 3.22
CA THR A 367 -17.81 6.07 2.24
C THR A 367 -17.07 6.94 1.22
N CYS A 368 -16.25 7.87 1.69
CA CYS A 368 -15.52 8.80 0.84
C CYS A 368 -14.69 8.05 -0.22
N LEU A 369 -14.01 6.97 0.15
CA LEU A 369 -13.13 6.24 -0.75
C LEU A 369 -13.88 5.23 -1.65
N HIS A 370 -14.79 4.42 -1.07
CA HIS A 370 -15.47 3.34 -1.80
C HIS A 370 -16.44 3.83 -2.87
N MET A 371 -16.90 5.08 -2.79
CA MET A 371 -17.73 5.70 -3.83
C MET A 371 -16.91 6.23 -5.01
N MET A 372 -15.59 6.23 -4.97
CA MET A 372 -14.71 6.64 -6.06
C MET A 372 -14.48 5.53 -7.09
N GLN A 373 -14.00 5.91 -8.30
CA GLN A 373 -13.57 4.98 -9.34
C GLN A 373 -12.19 4.41 -9.03
N GLY A 374 -12.07 3.10 -9.05
CA GLY A 374 -10.84 2.37 -8.75
C GLY A 374 -11.13 1.13 -7.91
N THR A 375 -10.15 0.30 -7.63
CA THR A 375 -10.28 -0.86 -6.75
C THR A 375 -9.93 -0.45 -5.33
N PRO A 376 -10.86 -0.51 -4.37
CA PRO A 376 -10.55 -0.25 -2.97
C PRO A 376 -9.69 -1.37 -2.39
N PHE A 377 -8.66 -1.00 -1.62
CA PHE A 377 -7.82 -1.88 -0.84
C PHE A 377 -8.05 -1.58 0.64
N ILE A 378 -8.56 -2.55 1.37
CA ILE A 378 -8.77 -2.50 2.82
C ILE A 378 -7.54 -3.14 3.47
N TYR A 379 -6.85 -2.41 4.33
CA TYR A 379 -5.76 -2.97 5.11
C TYR A 379 -6.30 -3.66 6.37
N GLN A 380 -5.74 -4.83 6.74
CA GLN A 380 -6.18 -5.58 7.93
C GLN A 380 -6.36 -4.69 9.16
N GLY A 381 -7.55 -4.75 9.78
CA GLY A 381 -7.92 -3.95 10.94
C GLY A 381 -8.52 -2.57 10.61
N GLU A 382 -8.51 -2.13 9.35
CA GLU A 382 -9.20 -0.91 8.93
C GLU A 382 -10.71 -1.04 9.12
N GLU A 383 -11.26 -2.20 8.80
CA GLU A 383 -12.68 -2.57 8.98
C GLU A 383 -13.10 -2.69 10.46
N LEU A 384 -12.14 -2.71 11.39
CA LEU A 384 -12.39 -2.67 12.84
C LEU A 384 -12.20 -1.27 13.42
N GLY A 385 -11.57 -0.38 12.66
CA GLY A 385 -11.13 0.92 13.14
C GLY A 385 -9.96 0.82 14.11
N MET A 386 -9.00 -0.06 13.84
CA MET A 386 -7.74 -0.12 14.59
C MET A 386 -6.98 1.20 14.47
N THR A 387 -6.34 1.62 15.55
CA THR A 387 -5.69 2.93 15.69
C THR A 387 -4.17 2.80 15.75
N ASN A 388 -3.47 3.94 15.62
CA ASN A 388 -2.04 4.01 15.87
C ASN A 388 -1.70 3.67 17.33
N VAL A 389 -0.46 3.28 17.57
CA VAL A 389 0.13 3.11 18.90
C VAL A 389 1.00 4.29 19.30
N LYS A 390 1.21 4.49 20.61
CA LYS A 390 2.03 5.59 21.14
C LYS A 390 3.02 5.05 22.17
N TRP A 391 3.92 4.16 21.76
CA TRP A 391 4.95 3.65 22.66
C TRP A 391 5.98 4.73 22.99
N HIS A 392 6.40 4.78 24.26
CA HIS A 392 7.24 5.86 24.78
C HIS A 392 8.73 5.75 24.40
N HIS A 393 9.21 4.54 24.08
CA HIS A 393 10.61 4.27 23.83
C HIS A 393 10.82 3.70 22.43
N ILE A 394 11.88 4.15 21.76
CA ILE A 394 12.22 3.68 20.42
C ILE A 394 12.48 2.16 20.37
N ASP A 395 12.95 1.57 21.46
CA ASP A 395 13.22 0.13 21.55
C ASP A 395 11.97 -0.75 21.41
N ALA A 396 10.76 -0.17 21.61
CA ALA A 396 9.50 -0.87 21.38
C ALA A 396 9.16 -1.04 19.89
N TYR A 397 9.78 -0.24 19.02
CA TYR A 397 9.60 -0.28 17.58
C TYR A 397 10.57 -1.26 16.93
N GLN A 398 10.11 -2.04 15.95
CA GLN A 398 10.90 -3.04 15.22
C GLN A 398 11.27 -2.58 13.81
N ASP A 399 10.51 -1.62 13.26
CA ASP A 399 10.69 -1.11 11.90
C ASP A 399 12.07 -0.46 11.68
N ILE A 400 12.80 -0.96 10.68
CA ILE A 400 14.15 -0.49 10.34
C ILE A 400 14.17 0.99 9.95
N GLU A 401 13.19 1.45 9.15
CA GLU A 401 13.09 2.86 8.74
C GLU A 401 12.91 3.78 9.94
N THR A 402 11.98 3.44 10.83
CA THR A 402 11.68 4.20 12.06
C THR A 402 12.91 4.28 12.97
N ARG A 403 13.59 3.16 13.19
CA ARG A 403 14.77 3.09 14.07
C ARG A 403 15.96 3.86 13.50
N ASN A 404 16.23 3.72 12.21
CA ASN A 404 17.29 4.45 11.52
C ASN A 404 17.01 5.95 11.51
N MET A 405 15.78 6.37 11.21
CA MET A 405 15.38 7.77 11.25
C MET A 405 15.58 8.36 12.65
N PHE A 406 15.12 7.68 13.70
CA PHE A 406 15.32 8.13 15.08
C PHE A 406 16.82 8.29 15.40
N HIS A 407 17.63 7.28 15.07
CA HIS A 407 19.08 7.32 15.29
C HIS A 407 19.71 8.52 14.58
N VAL A 408 19.47 8.71 13.30
CA VAL A 408 20.02 9.83 12.52
C VAL A 408 19.53 11.17 13.07
N ALA A 409 18.24 11.31 13.33
CA ALA A 409 17.66 12.56 13.81
C ALA A 409 18.23 12.97 15.19
N VAL A 410 18.30 12.03 16.13
CA VAL A 410 18.71 12.33 17.51
C VAL A 410 20.22 12.37 17.67
N THR A 411 20.97 11.38 17.12
CA THR A 411 22.40 11.27 17.36
C THR A 411 23.24 12.12 16.41
N GLN A 412 22.87 12.20 15.13
CA GLN A 412 23.64 12.94 14.12
C GLN A 412 23.14 14.38 13.95
N LYS A 413 21.81 14.57 13.81
CA LYS A 413 21.20 15.90 13.61
C LYS A 413 20.83 16.60 14.91
N ARG A 414 21.02 15.97 16.07
CA ARG A 414 20.78 16.51 17.44
C ARG A 414 19.39 17.09 17.65
N GLN A 415 18.38 16.50 17.00
CA GLN A 415 16.98 16.89 17.19
C GLN A 415 16.46 16.47 18.56
N ASN A 416 15.42 17.14 19.04
CA ASN A 416 14.78 16.77 20.31
C ASN A 416 14.09 15.40 20.18
N PRO A 417 14.44 14.39 21.01
CA PRO A 417 13.86 13.04 20.94
C PRO A 417 12.33 13.03 21.04
N GLU A 418 11.74 13.88 21.89
CA GLU A 418 10.27 13.95 22.04
C GLU A 418 9.56 14.41 20.75
N GLN A 419 10.18 15.36 20.02
CA GLN A 419 9.64 15.81 18.73
C GLN A 419 9.77 14.72 17.67
N VAL A 420 10.89 13.98 17.67
CA VAL A 420 11.09 12.84 16.78
C VAL A 420 10.07 11.74 17.10
N MET A 421 9.84 11.42 18.38
CA MET A 421 8.81 10.46 18.78
C MET A 421 7.40 10.87 18.36
N LYS A 422 7.04 12.16 18.38
CA LYS A 422 5.75 12.63 17.85
C LYS A 422 5.58 12.31 16.36
N ALA A 423 6.65 12.46 15.57
CA ALA A 423 6.62 12.09 14.16
C ALA A 423 6.46 10.57 13.98
N ILE A 424 7.13 9.77 14.80
CA ILE A 424 7.01 8.30 14.81
C ILE A 424 5.58 7.87 15.18
N HIS A 425 4.97 8.44 16.23
CA HIS A 425 3.59 8.16 16.60
C HIS A 425 2.61 8.48 15.46
N ALA A 426 2.91 9.48 14.65
CA ALA A 426 2.05 9.87 13.53
C ALA A 426 2.28 9.05 12.26
N LYS A 427 3.55 8.70 11.94
CA LYS A 427 3.96 8.21 10.61
C LYS A 427 4.75 6.90 10.62
N GLY A 428 5.15 6.36 11.78
CA GLY A 428 5.92 5.12 11.86
C GLY A 428 5.14 3.93 11.31
N ARG A 429 5.83 3.03 10.58
CA ARG A 429 5.22 1.86 9.93
C ARG A 429 4.64 0.86 10.93
N ASP A 430 5.23 0.72 12.12
CA ASP A 430 4.75 -0.20 13.16
C ASP A 430 3.34 0.13 13.68
N ASN A 431 2.84 1.35 13.47
CA ASN A 431 1.44 1.69 13.72
C ASN A 431 0.47 0.77 12.97
N ALA A 432 0.81 0.40 11.74
CA ALA A 432 0.03 -0.51 10.91
C ALA A 432 0.37 -1.99 11.19
N ARG A 433 1.54 -2.28 11.77
CA ARG A 433 2.08 -3.64 11.93
C ARG A 433 1.78 -4.29 13.26
N THR A 434 1.04 -3.59 14.16
CA THR A 434 0.52 -4.21 15.38
C THR A 434 -0.36 -5.41 15.04
N PRO A 435 -0.35 -6.47 15.88
CA PRO A 435 -1.18 -7.65 15.68
C PRO A 435 -2.66 -7.32 15.51
N MET A 436 -3.33 -8.06 14.63
CA MET A 436 -4.76 -7.97 14.39
C MET A 436 -5.52 -8.30 15.69
N GLN A 437 -6.55 -7.51 15.99
CA GLN A 437 -7.34 -7.63 17.22
C GLN A 437 -8.58 -8.49 16.96
N TRP A 438 -8.50 -9.80 17.29
CA TRP A 438 -9.59 -10.75 17.04
C TRP A 438 -10.63 -10.77 18.14
N THR A 439 -10.18 -10.72 19.41
CA THR A 439 -11.05 -10.75 20.59
C THR A 439 -10.58 -9.78 21.66
N GLY A 440 -11.41 -9.58 22.70
CA GLY A 440 -11.03 -8.84 23.90
C GLY A 440 -10.19 -9.65 24.91
N ASP A 441 -9.78 -10.87 24.58
CA ASP A 441 -8.97 -11.74 25.43
C ASP A 441 -7.48 -11.35 25.38
N ALA A 442 -6.67 -12.04 26.19
CA ALA A 442 -5.23 -11.84 26.24
C ALA A 442 -4.60 -11.86 24.83
N GLN A 443 -3.63 -10.98 24.61
CA GLN A 443 -2.97 -10.79 23.31
C GLN A 443 -3.94 -10.54 22.15
N ALA A 444 -5.11 -9.94 22.44
CA ALA A 444 -6.18 -9.66 21.47
C ALA A 444 -6.68 -10.89 20.70
N GLY A 445 -6.50 -12.11 21.23
CA GLY A 445 -6.79 -13.37 20.52
C GLY A 445 -5.93 -13.61 19.28
N PHE A 446 -4.86 -12.85 19.09
CA PHE A 446 -3.90 -13.01 18.00
C PHE A 446 -3.01 -14.25 18.19
N THR A 447 -2.50 -14.45 19.40
CA THR A 447 -1.60 -15.54 19.79
C THR A 447 -1.88 -16.03 21.19
N THR A 448 -1.50 -17.27 21.50
CA THR A 448 -1.43 -17.79 22.86
C THR A 448 -0.06 -17.57 23.52
N GLY A 449 0.92 -17.12 22.75
CA GLY A 449 2.28 -16.82 23.20
C GLY A 449 2.55 -15.32 23.37
N GLN A 450 3.81 -14.94 23.28
CA GLN A 450 4.24 -13.54 23.28
C GLN A 450 4.27 -13.01 21.83
N PRO A 451 3.48 -12.01 21.47
CA PRO A 451 3.48 -11.47 20.11
C PRO A 451 4.81 -10.81 19.77
N TRP A 452 5.26 -10.92 18.52
CA TRP A 452 6.51 -10.34 18.00
C TRP A 452 6.55 -8.80 18.12
N LEU A 453 5.39 -8.17 18.10
CA LEU A 453 5.17 -6.75 18.31
C LEU A 453 3.97 -6.62 19.27
N ALA A 454 4.04 -5.70 20.23
CA ALA A 454 2.98 -5.54 21.23
C ALA A 454 1.62 -5.23 20.56
N VAL A 455 0.55 -5.84 21.07
CA VAL A 455 -0.81 -5.50 20.66
C VAL A 455 -1.15 -4.08 21.12
N ASN A 456 -2.06 -3.41 20.41
CA ASN A 456 -2.55 -2.10 20.82
C ASN A 456 -3.42 -2.23 22.07
N ASP A 457 -3.23 -1.36 23.06
CA ASP A 457 -3.90 -1.42 24.38
C ASP A 457 -5.44 -1.34 24.31
N ASN A 458 -5.99 -0.86 23.19
CA ASN A 458 -7.44 -0.72 23.02
C ASN A 458 -8.14 -2.01 22.52
N PHE A 459 -7.45 -3.15 22.49
CA PHE A 459 -8.01 -4.41 21.97
C PHE A 459 -9.25 -4.90 22.69
N ALA A 460 -9.43 -4.55 23.96
CA ALA A 460 -10.64 -4.90 24.72
C ALA A 460 -11.92 -4.28 24.11
N GLU A 461 -11.80 -3.12 23.47
CA GLU A 461 -12.91 -2.37 22.86
C GLU A 461 -12.92 -2.44 21.33
N VAL A 462 -11.75 -2.63 20.72
CA VAL A 462 -11.58 -2.64 19.27
C VAL A 462 -11.14 -4.02 18.83
N ASN A 463 -12.07 -4.88 18.43
CA ASN A 463 -11.75 -6.23 17.98
C ASN A 463 -12.84 -6.81 17.07
N ALA A 464 -12.47 -7.86 16.34
CA ALA A 464 -13.35 -8.51 15.37
C ALA A 464 -14.59 -9.15 16.01
N ALA A 465 -14.47 -9.75 17.20
CA ALA A 465 -15.61 -10.39 17.87
C ALA A 465 -16.70 -9.38 18.20
N GLN A 466 -16.33 -8.21 18.71
CA GLN A 466 -17.29 -7.13 18.96
C GLN A 466 -17.87 -6.57 17.65
N ALA A 467 -17.00 -6.33 16.65
CA ALA A 467 -17.45 -5.79 15.37
C ALA A 467 -18.44 -6.72 14.64
N LEU A 468 -18.26 -8.03 14.74
CA LEU A 468 -19.18 -9.02 14.17
C LEU A 468 -20.51 -9.09 14.89
N SER A 469 -20.55 -8.82 16.20
CA SER A 469 -21.76 -8.87 17.02
C SER A 469 -22.61 -7.60 16.99
N ASP A 470 -22.01 -6.47 16.59
CA ASP A 470 -22.67 -5.16 16.48
C ASP A 470 -23.03 -4.86 15.02
N GLU A 471 -24.32 -4.91 14.69
CA GLU A 471 -24.84 -4.65 13.33
C GLU A 471 -24.52 -3.21 12.83
N ASP A 472 -24.29 -2.26 13.74
CA ASP A 472 -23.87 -0.89 13.40
C ASP A 472 -22.35 -0.71 13.41
N SER A 473 -21.58 -1.77 13.48
CA SER A 473 -20.12 -1.72 13.46
C SER A 473 -19.57 -1.22 12.13
N LEU A 474 -18.29 -0.88 12.15
CA LEU A 474 -17.53 -0.53 10.95
C LEU A 474 -17.39 -1.73 10.00
N PHE A 475 -17.25 -2.97 10.50
CA PHE A 475 -17.21 -4.19 9.70
C PHE A 475 -18.45 -4.36 8.83
N HIS A 476 -19.66 -4.27 9.42
CA HIS A 476 -20.91 -4.40 8.67
C HIS A 476 -21.10 -3.24 7.69
N TYR A 477 -20.60 -2.06 8.00
CA TYR A 477 -20.63 -0.93 7.09
C TYR A 477 -19.74 -1.14 5.85
N TYR A 478 -18.50 -1.62 6.03
CA TYR A 478 -17.64 -2.02 4.92
C TYR A 478 -18.28 -3.11 4.06
N ARG A 479 -18.90 -4.11 4.68
CA ARG A 479 -19.64 -5.16 3.96
C ARG A 479 -20.75 -4.59 3.08
N GLN A 480 -21.49 -3.57 3.56
CA GLN A 480 -22.51 -2.89 2.75
C GLN A 480 -21.89 -2.15 1.56
N LEU A 481 -20.79 -1.40 1.77
CA LEU A 481 -20.08 -0.69 0.70
C LEU A 481 -19.56 -1.65 -0.38
N ILE A 482 -19.01 -2.80 0.03
CA ILE A 482 -18.55 -3.85 -0.88
C ILE A 482 -19.72 -4.43 -1.70
N ALA A 483 -20.87 -4.64 -1.08
CA ALA A 483 -22.08 -5.13 -1.78
C ALA A 483 -22.62 -4.10 -2.77
N LEU A 484 -22.64 -2.81 -2.41
CA LEU A 484 -23.06 -1.73 -3.32
C LEU A 484 -22.19 -1.68 -4.58
N ARG A 485 -20.87 -1.86 -4.44
CA ARG A 485 -19.95 -1.84 -5.57
C ARG A 485 -20.28 -2.91 -6.61
N LYS A 486 -20.74 -4.09 -6.18
CA LYS A 486 -21.14 -5.19 -7.07
C LYS A 486 -22.48 -4.94 -7.81
N THR A 487 -23.30 -4.00 -7.31
CA THR A 487 -24.68 -3.78 -7.80
C THR A 487 -24.88 -2.41 -8.47
N TRP A 488 -23.94 -1.47 -8.30
CA TRP A 488 -24.03 -0.11 -8.83
C TRP A 488 -22.92 0.17 -9.86
N PRO A 489 -23.16 -0.04 -11.17
CA PRO A 489 -22.15 0.18 -12.22
C PRO A 489 -21.57 1.60 -12.24
N VAL A 490 -22.34 2.60 -11.79
CA VAL A 490 -21.87 3.99 -11.68
C VAL A 490 -20.65 4.13 -10.75
N LEU A 491 -20.43 3.22 -9.80
CA LEU A 491 -19.25 3.19 -8.94
C LEU A 491 -18.01 2.68 -9.71
N ILE A 492 -18.21 1.93 -10.79
CA ILE A 492 -17.15 1.37 -11.63
C ILE A 492 -16.81 2.34 -12.78
N ASP A 493 -17.81 2.68 -13.60
CA ASP A 493 -17.59 3.39 -14.86
C ASP A 493 -18.11 4.85 -14.85
N GLY A 494 -18.72 5.30 -13.74
CA GLY A 494 -19.26 6.65 -13.66
C GLY A 494 -18.17 7.73 -13.65
N GLN A 495 -18.45 8.87 -14.27
CA GLN A 495 -17.60 10.04 -14.24
C GLN A 495 -17.60 10.69 -12.84
N PHE A 496 -16.44 11.11 -12.38
CA PHE A 496 -16.25 11.85 -11.14
C PHE A 496 -16.28 13.36 -11.38
N GLU A 497 -16.96 14.11 -10.49
CA GLU A 497 -16.91 15.57 -10.47
C GLU A 497 -16.75 16.07 -9.03
N LEU A 498 -15.65 16.77 -8.74
CA LEU A 498 -15.41 17.39 -7.43
C LEU A 498 -16.32 18.61 -7.25
N LEU A 499 -17.04 18.66 -6.14
CA LEU A 499 -17.81 19.81 -5.69
C LEU A 499 -17.09 20.47 -4.50
N LEU A 500 -17.33 21.76 -4.27
CA LEU A 500 -16.79 22.51 -3.13
C LEU A 500 -15.25 22.37 -2.98
N PRO A 501 -14.44 22.57 -4.03
CA PRO A 501 -13.00 22.29 -3.99
C PRO A 501 -12.24 23.01 -2.88
N LYS A 502 -12.68 24.23 -2.51
CA LYS A 502 -12.01 25.08 -1.50
C LYS A 502 -12.59 24.93 -0.09
N HIS A 503 -13.66 24.15 0.11
CA HIS A 503 -14.25 23.98 1.43
C HIS A 503 -13.32 23.17 2.33
N THR A 504 -13.04 23.66 3.54
CA THR A 504 -12.00 23.14 4.42
C THR A 504 -12.43 21.96 5.29
N THR A 505 -13.73 21.66 5.35
CA THR A 505 -14.30 20.58 6.17
C THR A 505 -15.25 19.65 5.41
N LEU A 506 -15.83 20.10 4.28
CA LEU A 506 -16.70 19.25 3.47
C LEU A 506 -15.96 18.73 2.25
N PHE A 507 -16.01 17.40 2.04
CA PHE A 507 -15.65 16.74 0.80
C PHE A 507 -16.93 16.29 0.11
N ALA A 508 -17.26 16.92 -1.00
CA ALA A 508 -18.44 16.63 -1.79
C ALA A 508 -18.04 16.35 -3.25
N TYR A 509 -18.66 15.32 -3.84
CA TYR A 509 -18.46 15.01 -5.26
C TYR A 509 -19.65 14.23 -5.82
N THR A 510 -19.74 14.18 -7.13
CA THR A 510 -20.73 13.34 -7.82
C THR A 510 -20.06 12.22 -8.60
N ARG A 511 -20.81 11.15 -8.81
CA ARG A 511 -20.52 10.08 -9.78
C ARG A 511 -21.68 9.98 -10.75
N GLN A 512 -21.42 10.01 -12.04
CA GLN A 512 -22.49 9.99 -13.05
C GLN A 512 -22.21 8.98 -14.16
N MET A 513 -23.22 8.17 -14.47
CA MET A 513 -23.20 7.23 -15.58
C MET A 513 -24.62 7.18 -16.18
N ALA A 514 -24.74 7.58 -17.45
CA ALA A 514 -26.04 7.73 -18.12
C ALA A 514 -27.00 8.60 -17.28
N SER A 515 -28.20 8.09 -16.96
CA SER A 515 -29.21 8.78 -16.14
C SER A 515 -28.98 8.64 -14.63
N VAL A 516 -28.05 7.79 -14.18
CA VAL A 516 -27.77 7.59 -12.75
C VAL A 516 -26.72 8.59 -12.30
N ARG A 517 -27.07 9.40 -11.30
CA ARG A 517 -26.13 10.33 -10.66
C ARG A 517 -26.16 10.15 -9.15
N LEU A 518 -25.00 9.93 -8.55
CA LEU A 518 -24.81 9.89 -7.10
C LEU A 518 -24.22 11.21 -6.63
N LEU A 519 -24.67 11.67 -5.46
CA LEU A 519 -24.03 12.74 -4.69
C LEU A 519 -23.47 12.17 -3.41
N VAL A 520 -22.18 12.36 -3.17
CA VAL A 520 -21.47 11.94 -1.97
C VAL A 520 -21.10 13.17 -1.17
N LEU A 521 -21.48 13.20 0.10
CA LEU A 521 -21.21 14.29 1.03
C LEU A 521 -20.52 13.73 2.28
N CYS A 522 -19.35 14.27 2.63
CA CYS A 522 -18.54 13.83 3.77
C CYS A 522 -18.10 15.04 4.60
N ASN A 523 -18.35 15.01 5.89
CA ASN A 523 -17.88 16.01 6.85
C ASN A 523 -16.59 15.53 7.52
N PHE A 524 -15.45 16.13 7.17
CA PHE A 524 -14.13 15.85 7.75
C PHE A 524 -13.86 16.72 8.98
N SER A 525 -14.83 16.85 9.88
CA SER A 525 -14.64 17.60 11.10
C SER A 525 -15.48 17.07 12.26
N SER A 526 -15.05 17.36 13.48
CA SER A 526 -15.79 17.07 14.72
C SER A 526 -16.91 18.06 15.02
N GLN A 527 -17.26 18.92 14.05
CA GLN A 527 -18.31 19.94 14.21
C GLN A 527 -19.44 19.72 13.20
N PHE A 528 -20.64 20.19 13.53
CA PHE A 528 -21.73 20.29 12.56
C PHE A 528 -21.35 21.24 11.43
N GLN A 529 -21.70 20.88 10.20
CA GLN A 529 -21.42 21.67 9.01
C GLN A 529 -22.69 21.93 8.21
N GLY A 530 -23.04 23.19 8.04
CA GLY A 530 -24.13 23.58 7.14
C GLY A 530 -23.75 23.28 5.68
N LEU A 531 -24.69 22.72 4.92
CA LEU A 531 -24.49 22.45 3.51
C LEU A 531 -24.74 23.72 2.68
N PRO A 532 -23.82 24.13 1.82
CA PRO A 532 -24.01 25.25 0.91
C PRO A 532 -24.90 24.84 -0.28
N LEU A 533 -26.20 24.64 -0.04
CA LEU A 533 -27.16 24.05 -0.98
C LEU A 533 -27.20 24.74 -2.35
N LYS A 534 -26.86 26.05 -2.42
CA LYS A 534 -26.77 26.78 -3.71
C LYS A 534 -25.61 26.34 -4.60
N GLN A 535 -24.62 25.63 -4.02
CA GLN A 535 -23.42 25.13 -4.70
C GLN A 535 -23.44 23.60 -4.87
N LEU A 536 -24.52 22.96 -4.44
CA LEU A 536 -24.72 21.51 -4.53
C LEU A 536 -25.90 21.21 -5.46
N PRO A 537 -25.98 20.01 -6.06
CA PRO A 537 -27.18 19.53 -6.73
C PRO A 537 -28.39 19.57 -5.80
N ASP A 538 -29.58 19.77 -6.37
CA ASP A 538 -30.84 19.73 -5.62
C ASP A 538 -31.06 18.34 -5.00
N ILE A 539 -31.16 18.28 -3.69
CA ILE A 539 -31.40 17.06 -2.92
C ILE A 539 -32.86 16.89 -2.47
N SER A 540 -33.75 17.83 -2.82
CA SER A 540 -35.15 17.80 -2.35
C SER A 540 -35.94 16.58 -2.82
N LYS A 541 -35.53 15.97 -3.92
CA LYS A 541 -36.12 14.74 -4.51
C LYS A 541 -35.12 13.57 -4.53
N ALA A 542 -33.95 13.73 -3.92
CA ALA A 542 -32.93 12.69 -3.91
C ALA A 542 -33.33 11.54 -2.98
N THR A 543 -32.98 10.33 -3.39
CA THR A 543 -33.20 9.12 -2.60
C THR A 543 -31.92 8.77 -1.82
N PRO A 544 -31.97 8.61 -0.48
CA PRO A 544 -30.85 8.10 0.30
C PRO A 544 -30.39 6.73 -0.20
N LEU A 545 -29.08 6.54 -0.37
CA LEU A 545 -28.47 5.26 -0.75
C LEU A 545 -27.79 4.59 0.43
N ILE A 546 -26.85 5.29 1.07
CA ILE A 546 -26.12 4.83 2.25
C ILE A 546 -25.58 6.03 3.02
N GLY A 547 -25.47 5.89 4.34
CA GLY A 547 -24.84 6.86 5.22
C GLY A 547 -24.46 6.24 6.55
N ASN A 548 -23.68 6.96 7.35
CA ASN A 548 -23.16 6.48 8.61
C ASN A 548 -23.97 6.92 9.85
N LEU A 549 -25.12 7.52 9.63
CA LEU A 549 -26.13 7.83 10.64
C LEU A 549 -27.51 7.34 10.17
N PRO A 550 -28.46 7.10 11.10
CA PRO A 550 -29.84 6.70 10.77
C PRO A 550 -30.54 7.72 9.85
N LEU A 551 -31.40 7.23 8.95
CA LEU A 551 -32.12 8.06 7.99
C LEU A 551 -33.03 9.09 8.64
N GLU A 552 -33.55 8.82 9.82
CA GLU A 552 -34.37 9.76 10.60
C GLU A 552 -33.58 11.05 10.93
N GLU A 553 -32.29 10.92 11.22
CA GLU A 553 -31.42 12.08 11.48
C GLU A 553 -31.21 12.93 10.22
N TRP A 554 -31.17 12.30 9.02
CA TRP A 554 -31.06 13.04 7.77
C TRP A 554 -32.30 13.92 7.49
N HIS A 555 -33.49 13.39 7.83
CA HIS A 555 -34.76 14.12 7.65
C HIS A 555 -34.90 15.27 8.66
N LEU A 556 -34.35 15.13 9.86
CA LEU A 556 -34.37 16.19 10.88
C LEU A 556 -33.44 17.35 10.53
N ALA A 557 -32.33 17.09 9.84
CA ALA A 557 -31.34 18.11 9.48
C ALA A 557 -30.88 17.92 8.01
N PRO A 558 -31.75 18.17 7.01
CA PRO A 558 -31.41 17.88 5.61
C PRO A 558 -30.32 18.79 5.04
N ASP A 559 -30.13 19.96 5.62
CA ASP A 559 -29.17 20.99 5.19
C ASP A 559 -27.91 21.07 6.06
N THR A 560 -27.70 20.09 6.93
CA THR A 560 -26.58 20.05 7.86
C THR A 560 -26.02 18.63 7.98
N LEU A 561 -24.70 18.48 8.00
CA LEU A 561 -24.03 17.24 8.36
C LEU A 561 -23.52 17.32 9.81
N ALA A 562 -23.79 16.28 10.59
CA ALA A 562 -23.22 16.11 11.92
C ALA A 562 -21.69 15.87 11.85
N ALA A 563 -21.03 15.90 13.02
CA ALA A 563 -19.60 15.58 13.12
C ALA A 563 -19.30 14.22 12.47
N TRP A 564 -18.34 14.20 11.55
CA TRP A 564 -17.89 13.00 10.82
C TRP A 564 -19.02 12.23 10.10
N GLU A 565 -20.06 12.95 9.66
CA GLU A 565 -21.16 12.33 8.92
C GLU A 565 -20.84 12.20 7.43
N ALA A 566 -21.31 11.08 6.85
CA ALA A 566 -21.33 10.85 5.41
C ALA A 566 -22.73 10.49 4.94
N ARG A 567 -23.15 11.07 3.80
CA ARG A 567 -24.42 10.74 3.09
C ARG A 567 -24.15 10.51 1.63
N VAL A 568 -24.79 9.51 1.07
CA VAL A 568 -24.82 9.26 -0.37
C VAL A 568 -26.28 9.26 -0.85
N TYR A 569 -26.54 10.07 -1.86
CA TYR A 569 -27.86 10.21 -2.49
C TYR A 569 -27.82 9.75 -3.94
N VAL A 570 -28.92 9.14 -4.38
CA VAL A 570 -29.24 8.99 -5.79
C VAL A 570 -30.05 10.21 -6.20
N LEU A 571 -29.52 10.99 -7.14
CA LEU A 571 -30.20 12.16 -7.69
C LEU A 571 -31.16 11.74 -8.81
N SER A 572 -32.35 12.33 -8.83
CA SER A 572 -33.40 12.09 -9.86
C SER A 572 -33.18 12.96 -11.10
#